data_dee06a6a2b6b0a3dfa7e9ccab24ccce9
#
_entry.id   dee06a6a2b6b0a3dfa7e9ccab24ccce9
#
_cell.length_a   1.000
_cell.length_b   1.000
_cell.length_c   1.000
_cell.angle_alpha   90.00
_cell.angle_beta   90.00
_cell.angle_gamma   90.00
#
_symmetry.space_group_name_H-M   'P 1'
#
loop_
_entity.id
_entity.type
_entity.pdbx_description
1 polymer ?
#
loop_
_entity_poly.entity_id
_entity_poly.type
_entity_poly.pdbx_seq_one_letter_code
_entity_poly.pdbx_strand_id
1 'polypeptide(L)'
;FQKPEMSTGNISTVNTEFILIGFPGLEGYQHWLTIPFSVMYILAIVGNILLICIIKLETNLHTPMYTFLCVLAMVDIGLCTSTIPKMLQIFWQKACSISFEGCFIQMFFIHFLSSMESSILAVMAYDRKPEMSTGNISTVNTEFILIGFPGLEGYQHWLTIPFSVMYILAIVGNSLLICIIKLEANLHTPMYTLLCVLAMVDIGLCTSTIPKMLQIFWQKACSISFEGCFTQMFFIHVMSSLESSTLAVMAYDRYVAIYNPLHYTSILTKAKMAKIMGVLFARCFILAGLVPVLASMLPYCSANTIQHCFCDHMAVAKLACKDITMNSYYGLTAAFVIMGMDVLFILFTYVMILRAVSKLGSKAAWIKAFNTCGSHLFVILYFYTTMLFTFVTYRFGKNVPPRIHVMFAVLYLLVPPMLNPIVYGVRTKEIRQGFQKHFLRNKINPNDK
;
A
#
# COMPACT_ATOMS: atom_id res chain seq x y z
N PHE A 1 -31.98 12.13 19.92
CA PHE A 1 -32.56 11.82 18.60
C PHE A 1 -33.93 12.48 18.50
N GLN A 2 -34.00 13.71 18.00
CA GLN A 2 -35.25 14.31 17.52
C GLN A 2 -35.31 14.13 16.01
N LYS A 3 -36.35 13.41 15.55
CA LYS A 3 -36.70 13.38 14.13
C LYS A 3 -37.30 14.75 13.74
N PRO A 4 -36.87 15.36 12.64
CA PRO A 4 -37.63 16.47 12.06
C PRO A 4 -38.83 15.91 11.27
N GLU A 5 -39.98 16.53 11.43
CA GLU A 5 -41.21 16.29 10.69
C GLU A 5 -41.01 16.55 9.19
N MET A 6 -41.60 15.66 8.40
CA MET A 6 -41.54 15.68 6.94
C MET A 6 -42.53 16.70 6.38
N SER A 7 -42.03 17.85 5.92
CA SER A 7 -42.75 18.78 5.06
C SER A 7 -42.52 18.38 3.61
N THR A 8 -43.56 18.04 2.89
CA THR A 8 -43.58 17.73 1.45
C THR A 8 -43.33 18.99 0.62
N GLY A 9 -42.21 19.07 -0.08
CA GLY A 9 -41.97 20.08 -1.13
C GLY A 9 -40.51 20.38 -1.38
N ASN A 10 -40.01 19.96 -2.56
CA ASN A 10 -38.78 20.32 -3.25
C ASN A 10 -37.48 19.58 -2.91
N ILE A 11 -37.01 18.87 -3.95
CA ILE A 11 -35.62 18.50 -4.31
C ILE A 11 -34.64 18.50 -3.13
N SER A 12 -34.36 17.31 -2.59
CA SER A 12 -33.41 17.04 -1.54
C SER A 12 -32.00 17.55 -1.93
N THR A 13 -31.61 18.68 -1.38
CA THR A 13 -30.19 18.99 -1.19
C THR A 13 -29.61 17.91 -0.29
N VAL A 14 -28.76 17.06 -0.81
CA VAL A 14 -27.98 16.11 -0.01
C VAL A 14 -27.18 16.96 0.99
N ASN A 15 -27.48 16.82 2.28
CA ASN A 15 -26.68 17.45 3.34
C ASN A 15 -25.25 16.97 3.21
N THR A 16 -24.36 17.81 2.74
CA THR A 16 -22.94 17.54 2.52
C THR A 16 -22.09 17.84 3.75
N GLU A 17 -22.71 18.26 4.84
CA GLU A 17 -22.05 18.66 6.07
C GLU A 17 -22.68 18.02 7.30
N PHE A 18 -21.84 17.67 8.29
CA PHE A 18 -22.24 17.28 9.63
C PHE A 18 -22.02 18.45 10.60
N ILE A 19 -22.86 18.58 11.61
CA ILE A 19 -22.69 19.55 12.67
C ILE A 19 -22.22 18.82 13.94
N LEU A 20 -21.06 19.24 14.44
CA LEU A 20 -20.46 18.73 15.67
C LEU A 20 -20.83 19.68 16.81
N ILE A 21 -21.49 19.18 17.84
CA ILE A 21 -22.01 20.00 18.98
C ILE A 21 -21.11 19.92 20.22
N GLY A 22 -20.10 19.09 20.23
CA GLY A 22 -19.21 18.93 21.39
C GLY A 22 -19.81 18.04 22.49
N PHE A 23 -19.68 18.44 23.73
CA PHE A 23 -20.20 17.68 24.89
C PHE A 23 -21.67 17.97 25.12
N PRO A 24 -22.58 16.99 24.90
CA PRO A 24 -24.00 17.16 25.18
C PRO A 24 -24.26 17.47 26.66
N GLY A 25 -25.08 18.49 26.93
CA GLY A 25 -25.40 18.93 28.27
C GLY A 25 -24.42 19.93 28.89
N LEU A 26 -23.31 20.24 28.23
CA LEU A 26 -22.34 21.23 28.70
C LEU A 26 -22.15 22.41 27.71
N GLU A 27 -23.11 22.61 26.81
CA GLU A 27 -22.99 23.57 25.69
C GLU A 27 -22.72 25.01 26.20
N GLY A 28 -23.24 25.39 27.38
CA GLY A 28 -22.99 26.70 27.99
C GLY A 28 -21.61 26.90 28.61
N TYR A 29 -20.93 25.80 28.95
CA TYR A 29 -19.65 25.82 29.70
C TYR A 29 -18.46 25.32 28.88
N GLN A 30 -18.65 24.86 27.66
CA GLN A 30 -17.59 24.27 26.81
C GLN A 30 -16.43 25.25 26.55
N HIS A 31 -16.68 26.55 26.51
CA HIS A 31 -15.65 27.56 26.31
C HIS A 31 -14.58 27.57 27.42
N TRP A 32 -14.92 27.20 28.65
CA TRP A 32 -13.94 27.05 29.73
C TRP A 32 -13.01 25.88 29.54
N LEU A 33 -13.44 24.85 28.81
CA LEU A 33 -12.64 23.69 28.47
C LEU A 33 -11.56 24.01 27.40
N THR A 34 -11.67 25.11 26.69
CA THR A 34 -10.69 25.54 25.68
C THR A 34 -9.29 25.71 26.30
N ILE A 35 -9.21 26.31 27.50
CA ILE A 35 -7.91 26.56 28.16
C ILE A 35 -7.20 25.25 28.52
N PRO A 36 -7.80 24.32 29.32
CA PRO A 36 -7.08 23.09 29.68
C PRO A 36 -6.78 22.20 28.47
N PHE A 37 -7.68 22.08 27.49
CA PHE A 37 -7.40 21.28 26.30
C PHE A 37 -6.35 21.91 25.38
N SER A 38 -6.27 23.25 25.30
CA SER A 38 -5.18 23.92 24.58
C SER A 38 -3.84 23.69 25.25
N VAL A 39 -3.78 23.78 26.59
CA VAL A 39 -2.56 23.52 27.35
C VAL A 39 -2.12 22.06 27.16
N MET A 40 -3.04 21.10 27.29
CA MET A 40 -2.75 19.68 27.05
C MET A 40 -2.25 19.42 25.63
N TYR A 41 -2.87 20.06 24.63
CA TYR A 41 -2.43 19.94 23.23
C TYR A 41 -1.01 20.46 23.02
N ILE A 42 -0.70 21.67 23.53
CA ILE A 42 0.64 22.26 23.44
C ILE A 42 1.66 21.36 24.15
N LEU A 43 1.37 20.87 25.35
CA LEU A 43 2.24 19.95 26.07
C LEU A 43 2.46 18.64 25.32
N ALA A 44 1.44 18.07 24.71
CA ALA A 44 1.55 16.87 23.89
C ALA A 44 2.44 17.10 22.67
N ILE A 45 2.24 18.18 21.93
CA ILE A 45 3.06 18.51 20.75
C ILE A 45 4.51 18.81 21.14
N VAL A 46 4.72 19.71 22.10
CA VAL A 46 6.07 20.13 22.50
C VAL A 46 6.83 18.96 23.16
N GLY A 47 6.17 18.18 24.03
CA GLY A 47 6.77 17.05 24.72
C GLY A 47 7.23 15.97 23.73
N ASN A 48 6.37 15.61 22.78
CA ASN A 48 6.70 14.59 21.77
C ASN A 48 7.79 15.08 20.78
N ILE A 49 7.77 16.37 20.38
CA ILE A 49 8.84 16.93 19.56
C ILE A 49 10.18 16.92 20.31
N LEU A 50 10.20 17.34 21.57
CA LEU A 50 11.41 17.31 22.40
C LEU A 50 11.94 15.88 22.55
N LEU A 51 11.06 14.92 22.79
CA LEU A 51 11.42 13.49 22.88
C LEU A 51 12.10 13.01 21.60
N ILE A 52 11.53 13.30 20.43
CA ILE A 52 12.11 12.96 19.13
C ILE A 52 13.47 13.63 18.95
N CYS A 53 13.58 14.92 19.30
CA CYS A 53 14.85 15.65 19.19
C CYS A 53 15.93 15.07 20.10
N ILE A 54 15.62 14.76 21.36
CA ILE A 54 16.58 14.19 22.31
C ILE A 54 17.08 12.83 21.80
N ILE A 55 16.16 11.95 21.35
CA ILE A 55 16.55 10.63 20.85
C ILE A 55 17.42 10.74 19.59
N LYS A 56 17.16 11.72 18.72
CA LYS A 56 17.96 11.93 17.51
C LYS A 56 19.35 12.52 17.79
N LEU A 57 19.46 13.38 18.80
CA LEU A 57 20.72 14.05 19.11
C LEU A 57 21.65 13.18 19.97
N GLU A 58 21.11 12.30 20.80
CA GLU A 58 21.88 11.47 21.72
C GLU A 58 22.15 10.10 21.13
N THR A 59 23.38 9.86 20.68
CA THR A 59 23.79 8.60 20.03
C THR A 59 23.61 7.36 20.91
N ASN A 60 23.71 7.51 22.24
CA ASN A 60 23.48 6.41 23.19
C ASN A 60 22.03 5.94 23.24
N LEU A 61 21.09 6.74 22.70
CA LEU A 61 19.67 6.41 22.61
C LEU A 61 19.27 5.76 21.27
N HIS A 62 20.21 5.47 20.38
CA HIS A 62 19.93 4.82 19.09
C HIS A 62 19.75 3.29 19.26
N THR A 63 18.89 2.88 20.18
CA THR A 63 18.50 1.48 20.36
C THR A 63 17.08 1.24 19.84
N PRO A 64 16.70 -0.01 19.55
CA PRO A 64 15.37 -0.34 19.03
C PRO A 64 14.23 0.21 19.85
N MET A 65 14.31 0.14 21.18
CA MET A 65 13.29 0.67 22.09
C MET A 65 13.04 2.18 21.88
N TYR A 66 14.12 2.99 21.78
CA TYR A 66 13.97 4.43 21.57
C TYR A 66 13.51 4.79 20.16
N THR A 67 13.80 3.92 19.17
CA THR A 67 13.21 4.04 17.82
C THR A 67 11.69 3.89 17.87
N PHE A 68 11.19 2.90 18.59
CA PHE A 68 9.74 2.76 18.81
C PHE A 68 9.15 3.94 19.56
N LEU A 69 9.87 4.48 20.53
CA LEU A 69 9.45 5.66 21.26
C LEU A 69 9.33 6.89 20.36
N CYS A 70 10.24 7.06 19.39
CA CYS A 70 10.13 8.09 18.36
C CYS A 70 8.90 7.90 17.46
N VAL A 71 8.64 6.66 17.03
CA VAL A 71 7.45 6.36 16.21
C VAL A 71 6.17 6.61 17.00
N LEU A 72 6.14 6.21 18.27
CA LEU A 72 5.02 6.49 19.18
C LEU A 72 4.78 8.00 19.31
N ALA A 73 5.83 8.78 19.55
CA ALA A 73 5.74 10.23 19.65
C ALA A 73 5.21 10.88 18.36
N MET A 74 5.56 10.37 17.19
CA MET A 74 5.01 10.84 15.91
C MET A 74 3.52 10.49 15.77
N VAL A 75 3.11 9.29 16.20
CA VAL A 75 1.71 8.85 16.21
C VAL A 75 0.88 9.73 17.14
N ASP A 76 1.38 10.03 18.34
CA ASP A 76 0.71 10.90 19.32
C ASP A 76 0.51 12.32 18.78
N ILE A 77 1.52 12.90 18.13
CA ILE A 77 1.41 14.20 17.45
C ILE A 77 0.31 14.14 16.39
N GLY A 78 0.30 13.10 15.56
CA GLY A 78 -0.70 12.92 14.51
C GLY A 78 -2.11 12.77 15.07
N LEU A 79 -2.29 11.98 16.12
CA LEU A 79 -3.58 11.74 16.76
C LEU A 79 -4.13 13.02 17.41
N CYS A 80 -3.30 13.71 18.18
CA CYS A 80 -3.68 14.99 18.79
C CYS A 80 -4.02 16.05 17.74
N THR A 81 -3.24 16.15 16.66
CA THR A 81 -3.47 17.14 15.60
C THR A 81 -4.70 16.83 14.75
N SER A 82 -5.08 15.57 14.62
CA SER A 82 -6.30 15.19 13.89
C SER A 82 -7.59 15.50 14.65
N THR A 83 -7.52 15.59 15.99
CA THR A 83 -8.72 15.71 16.86
C THR A 83 -8.84 17.05 17.55
N ILE A 84 -7.82 17.48 18.29
CA ILE A 84 -7.90 18.61 19.21
C ILE A 84 -8.19 19.95 18.54
N PRO A 85 -7.59 20.34 17.40
CA PRO A 85 -7.90 21.62 16.77
C PRO A 85 -9.38 21.78 16.42
N LYS A 86 -10.01 20.71 15.91
CA LYS A 86 -11.45 20.74 15.59
C LYS A 86 -12.30 20.80 16.85
N MET A 87 -11.92 20.09 17.90
CA MET A 87 -12.59 20.13 19.20
C MET A 87 -12.50 21.53 19.83
N LEU A 88 -11.33 22.18 19.79
CA LEU A 88 -11.17 23.56 20.29
C LEU A 88 -12.03 24.57 19.49
N GLN A 89 -12.15 24.37 18.19
CA GLN A 89 -13.03 25.17 17.34
C GLN A 89 -14.50 25.04 17.77
N ILE A 90 -14.96 23.82 18.11
CA ILE A 90 -16.32 23.59 18.61
C ILE A 90 -16.52 24.28 19.95
N PHE A 91 -15.56 24.22 20.86
CA PHE A 91 -15.67 24.88 22.18
C PHE A 91 -15.75 26.38 22.07
N TRP A 92 -15.07 26.99 21.09
CA TRP A 92 -15.12 28.43 20.87
C TRP A 92 -16.37 28.89 20.12
N GLN A 93 -16.80 28.16 19.10
CA GLN A 93 -17.92 28.52 18.23
C GLN A 93 -19.27 27.88 18.61
N LYS A 94 -19.31 27.05 19.66
CA LYS A 94 -20.45 26.26 20.16
C LYS A 94 -20.98 25.19 19.20
N ALA A 95 -20.85 25.36 17.90
CA ALA A 95 -21.15 24.35 16.89
C ALA A 95 -20.25 24.58 15.70
N CYS A 96 -19.80 23.51 15.06
CA CYS A 96 -18.89 23.56 13.94
C CYS A 96 -19.29 22.57 12.87
N SER A 97 -19.47 23.04 11.65
CA SER A 97 -19.71 22.15 10.52
C SER A 97 -18.41 21.47 10.08
N ILE A 98 -18.54 20.23 9.65
CA ILE A 98 -17.50 19.45 9.01
C ILE A 98 -18.09 18.82 7.75
N SER A 99 -17.36 18.91 6.64
CA SER A 99 -17.80 18.25 5.41
C SER A 99 -17.84 16.74 5.59
N PHE A 100 -18.69 16.05 4.84
CA PHE A 100 -18.78 14.60 4.82
C PHE A 100 -17.40 13.95 4.62
N GLU A 101 -16.65 14.41 3.62
CA GLU A 101 -15.29 13.94 3.34
C GLU A 101 -14.33 14.21 4.52
N GLY A 102 -14.40 15.41 5.10
CA GLY A 102 -13.55 15.79 6.24
C GLY A 102 -13.82 14.93 7.48
N CYS A 103 -15.08 14.59 7.75
CA CYS A 103 -15.45 13.70 8.84
C CYS A 103 -14.89 12.28 8.65
N PHE A 104 -15.01 11.72 7.45
CA PHE A 104 -14.47 10.39 7.15
C PHE A 104 -12.94 10.36 7.18
N ILE A 105 -12.28 11.40 6.68
CA ILE A 105 -10.83 11.55 6.76
C ILE A 105 -10.38 11.61 8.23
N GLN A 106 -11.05 12.41 9.04
CA GLN A 106 -10.75 12.51 10.48
C GLN A 106 -10.95 11.16 11.18
N MET A 107 -12.07 10.50 10.95
CA MET A 107 -12.37 9.18 11.52
C MET A 107 -11.32 8.14 11.09
N PHE A 108 -10.91 8.16 9.83
CA PHE A 108 -9.85 7.30 9.33
C PHE A 108 -8.54 7.51 10.10
N PHE A 109 -8.07 8.76 10.24
CA PHE A 109 -6.83 9.05 10.94
C PHE A 109 -6.90 8.68 12.42
N ILE A 110 -8.02 8.92 13.10
CA ILE A 110 -8.20 8.53 14.50
C ILE A 110 -8.04 7.02 14.66
N HIS A 111 -8.79 6.22 13.90
CA HIS A 111 -8.74 4.76 14.02
C HIS A 111 -7.40 4.18 13.59
N PHE A 112 -6.82 4.73 12.54
CA PHE A 112 -5.53 4.33 12.02
C PHE A 112 -4.39 4.57 13.02
N LEU A 113 -4.27 5.80 13.52
CA LEU A 113 -3.22 6.17 14.47
C LEU A 113 -3.40 5.48 15.82
N SER A 114 -4.62 5.32 16.30
CA SER A 114 -4.92 4.58 17.53
C SER A 114 -4.54 3.09 17.43
N SER A 115 -4.77 2.49 16.26
CA SER A 115 -4.34 1.10 16.00
C SER A 115 -2.83 0.98 15.95
N MET A 116 -2.14 1.96 15.36
CA MET A 116 -0.67 2.03 15.37
C MET A 116 -0.11 2.19 16.78
N GLU A 117 -0.67 3.09 17.59
CA GLU A 117 -0.29 3.29 18.98
C GLU A 117 -0.36 1.98 19.77
N SER A 118 -1.50 1.29 19.70
CA SER A 118 -1.70 -0.01 20.37
C SER A 118 -0.68 -1.06 19.93
N SER A 119 -0.37 -1.10 18.64
CA SER A 119 0.58 -2.05 18.07
C SER A 119 2.02 -1.75 18.52
N ILE A 120 2.42 -0.48 18.56
CA ILE A 120 3.74 -0.04 19.01
C ILE A 120 3.91 -0.35 20.51
N LEU A 121 2.91 -0.04 21.33
CA LEU A 121 2.93 -0.33 22.76
C LEU A 121 3.05 -1.84 23.04
N ALA A 122 2.37 -2.68 22.26
CA ALA A 122 2.48 -4.13 22.37
C ALA A 122 3.91 -4.62 22.05
N VAL A 123 4.53 -4.05 21.00
CA VAL A 123 5.93 -4.35 20.63
C VAL A 123 6.91 -3.88 21.70
N MET A 124 6.73 -2.69 22.25
CA MET A 124 7.57 -2.16 23.34
C MET A 124 7.44 -2.98 24.63
N ALA A 125 6.24 -3.47 24.97
CA ALA A 125 6.02 -4.35 26.11
C ALA A 125 6.73 -5.70 25.96
N TYR A 126 6.83 -6.19 24.72
CA TYR A 126 7.56 -7.40 24.40
C TYR A 126 9.09 -7.23 24.49
N ASP A 127 9.61 -6.10 24.05
CA ASP A 127 11.05 -5.76 24.10
C ASP A 127 11.58 -5.68 25.55
N ARG A 128 10.71 -5.37 26.53
CA ARG A 128 11.06 -5.32 27.97
C ARG A 128 11.14 -6.68 28.69
N LYS A 129 10.92 -7.82 28.03
CA LYS A 129 11.13 -9.12 28.70
C LYS A 129 12.61 -9.30 29.00
N PRO A 130 13.01 -9.57 30.29
CA PRO A 130 14.41 -9.70 30.64
C PRO A 130 15.04 -10.85 29.87
N GLU A 131 16.16 -10.58 29.23
CA GLU A 131 17.03 -11.60 28.65
C GLU A 131 17.51 -12.53 29.77
N MET A 132 17.11 -13.78 29.72
CA MET A 132 17.72 -14.83 30.51
C MET A 132 19.07 -15.13 29.84
N SER A 133 20.13 -14.55 30.45
CA SER A 133 21.52 -14.77 30.08
C SER A 133 21.85 -16.26 30.19
N THR A 134 22.17 -16.87 29.06
CA THR A 134 23.02 -18.07 29.04
C THR A 134 23.92 -18.03 27.80
N GLY A 135 25.16 -17.84 28.09
CA GLY A 135 26.38 -18.31 27.51
C GLY A 135 26.53 -18.61 26.02
N ASN A 136 27.64 -18.13 25.52
CA ASN A 136 28.33 -18.36 24.25
C ASN A 136 27.93 -17.45 23.08
N ILE A 137 28.81 -16.50 22.83
CA ILE A 137 28.94 -15.71 21.62
C ILE A 137 29.15 -16.70 20.45
N SER A 138 28.05 -17.13 19.83
CA SER A 138 28.10 -17.72 18.50
C SER A 138 28.13 -16.60 17.47
N THR A 139 29.01 -16.71 16.51
CA THR A 139 29.23 -15.83 15.36
C THR A 139 27.90 -15.35 14.81
N VAL A 140 27.66 -14.03 14.88
CA VAL A 140 26.50 -13.39 14.26
C VAL A 140 26.59 -13.65 12.75
N ASN A 141 25.65 -14.44 12.21
CA ASN A 141 25.56 -14.66 10.78
C ASN A 141 25.26 -13.31 10.10
N THR A 142 26.21 -12.78 9.33
CA THR A 142 26.08 -11.51 8.60
C THR A 142 25.41 -11.67 7.24
N GLU A 143 25.16 -12.91 6.83
CA GLU A 143 24.59 -13.24 5.53
C GLU A 143 23.54 -14.34 5.59
N PHE A 144 22.50 -14.20 4.77
CA PHE A 144 21.54 -15.25 4.47
C PHE A 144 21.86 -15.94 3.14
N ILE A 145 21.48 -17.21 3.00
CA ILE A 145 21.62 -17.99 1.79
C ILE A 145 20.25 -18.31 1.21
N LEU A 146 19.97 -17.80 0.02
CA LEU A 146 18.74 -18.06 -0.72
C LEU A 146 18.96 -19.29 -1.62
N ILE A 147 18.10 -20.31 -1.52
CA ILE A 147 18.24 -21.56 -2.30
C ILE A 147 17.31 -21.65 -3.50
N GLY A 148 16.37 -20.73 -3.66
CA GLY A 148 15.43 -20.73 -4.78
C GLY A 148 14.21 -21.63 -4.53
N PHE A 149 13.88 -22.49 -5.48
CA PHE A 149 12.77 -23.42 -5.38
C PHE A 149 13.17 -24.71 -4.64
N PRO A 150 12.62 -24.94 -3.43
CA PRO A 150 12.94 -26.14 -2.66
C PRO A 150 12.59 -27.44 -3.40
N GLY A 151 13.56 -28.34 -3.53
CA GLY A 151 13.41 -29.61 -4.24
C GLY A 151 13.52 -29.53 -5.78
N LEU A 152 13.90 -28.36 -6.32
CA LEU A 152 14.16 -28.17 -7.75
C LEU A 152 15.57 -27.60 -8.01
N GLU A 153 16.48 -27.66 -7.04
CA GLU A 153 17.78 -26.99 -7.06
C GLU A 153 18.62 -27.42 -8.27
N GLY A 154 18.46 -28.66 -8.75
CA GLY A 154 19.14 -29.19 -9.94
C GLY A 154 18.58 -28.70 -11.29
N TYR A 155 17.30 -28.26 -11.31
CA TYR A 155 16.56 -27.93 -12.54
C TYR A 155 16.24 -26.44 -12.67
N GLN A 156 16.42 -25.63 -11.63
CA GLN A 156 15.99 -24.22 -11.65
C GLN A 156 16.75 -23.35 -12.65
N HIS A 157 17.91 -23.80 -13.18
CA HIS A 157 18.61 -23.09 -14.26
C HIS A 157 17.79 -23.02 -15.56
N TRP A 158 16.89 -23.98 -15.82
CA TRP A 158 15.96 -23.91 -16.95
C TRP A 158 14.91 -22.82 -16.80
N LEU A 159 14.59 -22.46 -15.55
CA LEU A 159 13.66 -21.37 -15.25
C LEU A 159 14.25 -19.99 -15.53
N THR A 160 15.57 -19.87 -15.70
CA THR A 160 16.23 -18.60 -16.02
C THR A 160 15.67 -17.99 -17.29
N ILE A 161 15.45 -18.80 -18.34
CA ILE A 161 14.96 -18.30 -19.65
C ILE A 161 13.55 -17.69 -19.52
N PRO A 162 12.51 -18.42 -19.08
CA PRO A 162 11.17 -17.86 -19.01
C PRO A 162 11.08 -16.66 -18.07
N PHE A 163 11.73 -16.69 -16.91
CA PHE A 163 11.69 -15.57 -15.98
C PHE A 163 12.47 -14.35 -16.46
N SER A 164 13.57 -14.54 -17.21
CA SER A 164 14.26 -13.43 -17.88
C SER A 164 13.41 -12.77 -18.95
N VAL A 165 12.72 -13.57 -19.77
CA VAL A 165 11.79 -13.03 -20.79
C VAL A 165 10.66 -12.24 -20.12
N MET A 166 10.05 -12.78 -19.07
CA MET A 166 8.99 -12.07 -18.33
C MET A 166 9.51 -10.77 -17.72
N TYR A 167 10.70 -10.77 -17.14
CA TYR A 167 11.32 -9.57 -16.58
C TYR A 167 11.60 -8.51 -17.65
N ILE A 168 12.18 -8.90 -18.79
CA ILE A 168 12.41 -7.97 -19.92
C ILE A 168 11.09 -7.37 -20.41
N LEU A 169 10.05 -8.20 -20.56
CA LEU A 169 8.72 -7.73 -20.97
C LEU A 169 8.13 -6.75 -19.94
N ALA A 170 8.30 -7.02 -18.64
CA ALA A 170 7.85 -6.11 -17.58
C ALA A 170 8.58 -4.77 -17.64
N ILE A 171 9.93 -4.78 -17.72
CA ILE A 171 10.72 -3.53 -17.74
C ILE A 171 10.47 -2.73 -19.02
N VAL A 172 10.60 -3.38 -20.18
CA VAL A 172 10.43 -2.70 -21.47
C VAL A 172 9.00 -2.23 -21.66
N GLY A 173 8.02 -3.09 -21.36
CA GLY A 173 6.59 -2.76 -21.51
C GLY A 173 6.17 -1.58 -20.65
N ASN A 174 6.52 -1.55 -19.36
CA ASN A 174 6.19 -0.46 -18.46
C ASN A 174 6.96 0.83 -18.80
N SER A 175 8.23 0.73 -19.21
CA SER A 175 9.01 1.89 -19.67
C SER A 175 8.42 2.52 -20.93
N LEU A 176 8.01 1.71 -21.91
CA LEU A 176 7.32 2.18 -23.11
C LEU A 176 5.98 2.83 -22.79
N LEU A 177 5.21 2.24 -21.87
CA LEU A 177 3.93 2.78 -21.42
C LEU A 177 4.10 4.17 -20.80
N ILE A 178 5.07 4.36 -19.90
CA ILE A 178 5.40 5.67 -19.30
C ILE A 178 5.83 6.66 -20.38
N CYS A 179 6.68 6.23 -21.33
CA CYS A 179 7.17 7.07 -22.41
C CYS A 179 6.02 7.57 -23.29
N ILE A 180 5.13 6.69 -23.73
CA ILE A 180 3.98 7.04 -24.59
C ILE A 180 3.04 8.02 -23.86
N ILE A 181 2.73 7.75 -22.59
CA ILE A 181 1.84 8.63 -21.82
C ILE A 181 2.45 10.03 -21.64
N LYS A 182 3.78 10.12 -21.48
CA LYS A 182 4.46 11.42 -21.38
C LYS A 182 4.51 12.19 -22.71
N LEU A 183 4.68 11.49 -23.83
CA LEU A 183 4.80 12.11 -25.15
C LEU A 183 3.46 12.55 -25.74
N GLU A 184 2.35 11.90 -25.41
CA GLU A 184 1.04 12.20 -25.94
C GLU A 184 0.22 13.07 -24.98
N ALA A 185 0.04 14.36 -25.32
CA ALA A 185 -0.71 15.32 -24.50
C ALA A 185 -2.17 14.88 -24.21
N ASN A 186 -2.79 14.15 -25.14
CA ASN A 186 -4.15 13.61 -24.98
C ASN A 186 -4.25 12.53 -23.89
N LEU A 187 -3.11 11.97 -23.45
CA LEU A 187 -3.05 10.97 -22.38
C LEU A 187 -2.81 11.60 -20.98
N HIS A 188 -2.80 12.92 -20.86
CA HIS A 188 -2.58 13.58 -19.56
C HIS A 188 -3.87 13.69 -18.74
N THR A 189 -4.61 12.59 -18.61
CA THR A 189 -5.81 12.48 -17.75
C THR A 189 -5.50 11.74 -16.45
N PRO A 190 -6.36 11.83 -15.42
CA PRO A 190 -6.15 11.16 -14.12
C PRO A 190 -5.85 9.67 -14.25
N MET A 191 -6.60 8.95 -15.08
CA MET A 191 -6.39 7.51 -15.30
C MET A 191 -4.98 7.18 -15.81
N TYR A 192 -4.48 7.91 -16.81
CA TYR A 192 -3.15 7.61 -17.35
C TYR A 192 -2.03 8.04 -16.39
N THR A 193 -2.29 9.03 -15.53
CA THR A 193 -1.38 9.35 -14.41
C THR A 193 -1.27 8.17 -13.45
N LEU A 194 -2.39 7.55 -13.07
CA LEU A 194 -2.40 6.35 -12.23
C LEU A 194 -1.70 5.18 -12.92
N LEU A 195 -1.88 5.04 -14.23
CA LEU A 195 -1.22 4.01 -15.01
C LEU A 195 0.31 4.21 -15.06
N CYS A 196 0.80 5.46 -15.10
CA CYS A 196 2.23 5.76 -14.94
C CYS A 196 2.74 5.36 -13.54
N VAL A 197 1.97 5.67 -12.49
CA VAL A 197 2.33 5.26 -11.11
C VAL A 197 2.39 3.74 -11.01
N LEU A 198 1.40 3.03 -11.53
CA LEU A 198 1.37 1.57 -11.56
C LEU A 198 2.61 1.03 -12.30
N ALA A 199 2.92 1.56 -13.47
CA ALA A 199 4.10 1.15 -14.25
C ALA A 199 5.43 1.40 -13.51
N MET A 200 5.56 2.49 -12.76
CA MET A 200 6.75 2.75 -11.92
C MET A 200 6.85 1.76 -10.76
N VAL A 201 5.73 1.44 -10.13
CA VAL A 201 5.66 0.44 -9.05
C VAL A 201 6.04 -0.94 -9.59
N ASP A 202 5.53 -1.34 -10.75
CA ASP A 202 5.84 -2.59 -11.45
C ASP A 202 7.34 -2.75 -11.73
N ILE A 203 7.97 -1.68 -12.26
CA ILE A 203 9.41 -1.65 -12.50
C ILE A 203 10.19 -1.81 -11.17
N GLY A 204 9.80 -1.08 -10.14
CA GLY A 204 10.43 -1.13 -8.83
C GLY A 204 10.33 -2.51 -8.19
N LEU A 205 9.15 -3.13 -8.24
CA LEU A 205 8.88 -4.47 -7.69
C LEU A 205 9.71 -5.54 -8.39
N CYS A 206 9.69 -5.57 -9.72
CA CYS A 206 10.48 -6.53 -10.50
C CYS A 206 11.97 -6.35 -10.29
N THR A 207 12.48 -5.12 -10.29
CA THR A 207 13.92 -4.84 -10.15
C THR A 207 14.44 -5.17 -8.76
N SER A 208 13.61 -5.08 -7.73
CA SER A 208 14.01 -5.45 -6.36
C SER A 208 14.14 -6.97 -6.17
N THR A 209 13.48 -7.80 -6.98
CA THR A 209 13.38 -9.25 -6.77
C THR A 209 14.06 -10.09 -7.83
N ILE A 210 13.77 -9.84 -9.11
CA ILE A 210 14.08 -10.75 -10.21
C ILE A 210 15.58 -10.87 -10.49
N PRO A 211 16.39 -9.80 -10.47
CA PRO A 211 17.84 -9.93 -10.71
C PRO A 211 18.51 -10.90 -9.72
N LYS A 212 18.15 -10.82 -8.44
CA LYS A 212 18.67 -11.72 -7.41
C LYS A 212 18.18 -13.15 -7.60
N MET A 213 16.92 -13.34 -7.97
CA MET A 213 16.34 -14.64 -8.27
C MET A 213 17.04 -15.30 -9.47
N LEU A 214 17.29 -14.56 -10.55
CA LEU A 214 18.03 -15.09 -11.71
C LEU A 214 19.46 -15.48 -11.35
N GLN A 215 20.12 -14.73 -10.47
CA GLN A 215 21.43 -15.08 -9.94
C GLN A 215 21.41 -16.43 -9.19
N ILE A 216 20.38 -16.68 -8.36
CA ILE A 216 20.21 -17.95 -7.65
C ILE A 216 20.05 -19.10 -8.64
N PHE A 217 19.26 -18.94 -9.70
CA PHE A 217 19.03 -19.98 -10.70
C PHE A 217 20.30 -20.35 -11.46
N TRP A 218 21.18 -19.38 -11.68
CA TRP A 218 22.46 -19.59 -12.35
C TRP A 218 23.51 -20.19 -11.41
N GLN A 219 23.62 -19.69 -10.19
CA GLN A 219 24.64 -20.06 -9.22
C GLN A 219 24.21 -21.16 -8.22
N LYS A 220 22.96 -21.64 -8.29
CA LYS A 220 22.29 -22.65 -7.44
C LYS A 220 22.03 -22.21 -5.99
N ALA A 221 22.90 -21.40 -5.39
CA ALA A 221 22.71 -20.79 -4.07
C ALA A 221 23.38 -19.42 -4.08
N CYS A 222 22.79 -18.45 -3.40
CA CYS A 222 23.27 -17.08 -3.44
C CYS A 222 23.18 -16.43 -2.08
N SER A 223 24.32 -15.96 -1.59
CA SER A 223 24.35 -15.19 -0.36
C SER A 223 23.77 -13.79 -0.58
N ILE A 224 23.09 -13.28 0.41
CA ILE A 224 22.60 -11.91 0.50
C ILE A 224 22.94 -11.38 1.89
N SER A 225 23.52 -10.17 1.95
CA SER A 225 23.79 -9.54 3.24
C SER A 225 22.50 -9.31 4.05
N PHE A 226 22.64 -9.27 5.35
CA PHE A 226 21.53 -8.99 6.27
C PHE A 226 20.77 -7.72 5.86
N GLU A 227 21.48 -6.61 5.66
CA GLU A 227 20.90 -5.34 5.22
C GLU A 227 20.25 -5.44 3.84
N GLY A 228 20.88 -6.13 2.89
CA GLY A 228 20.34 -6.34 1.54
C GLY A 228 19.03 -7.12 1.56
N CYS A 229 18.91 -8.12 2.43
CA CYS A 229 17.70 -8.92 2.61
C CYS A 229 16.52 -8.07 3.13
N PHE A 230 16.74 -7.29 4.18
CA PHE A 230 15.67 -6.43 4.73
C PHE A 230 15.34 -5.24 3.82
N THR A 231 16.31 -4.71 3.09
CA THR A 231 16.08 -3.71 2.04
C THR A 231 15.21 -4.28 0.92
N GLN A 232 15.51 -5.49 0.44
CA GLN A 232 14.68 -6.18 -0.56
C GLN A 232 13.26 -6.40 -0.03
N MET A 233 13.12 -6.90 1.19
CA MET A 233 11.84 -7.11 1.85
C MET A 233 11.04 -5.79 1.96
N PHE A 234 11.70 -4.67 2.29
CA PHE A 234 11.08 -3.35 2.36
C PHE A 234 10.47 -2.94 1.01
N PHE A 235 11.25 -3.04 -0.08
CA PHE A 235 10.75 -2.68 -1.40
C PHE A 235 9.60 -3.59 -1.84
N ILE A 236 9.69 -4.91 -1.60
CA ILE A 236 8.61 -5.85 -1.93
C ILE A 236 7.31 -5.44 -1.24
N HIS A 237 7.34 -5.23 0.08
CA HIS A 237 6.12 -4.92 0.84
C HIS A 237 5.54 -3.55 0.51
N VAL A 238 6.37 -2.52 0.38
CA VAL A 238 5.91 -1.17 0.05
C VAL A 238 5.36 -1.11 -1.39
N MET A 239 6.09 -1.68 -2.37
CA MET A 239 5.66 -1.64 -3.78
C MET A 239 4.37 -2.46 -4.00
N SER A 240 4.27 -3.68 -3.44
CA SER A 240 3.04 -4.48 -3.52
C SER A 240 1.83 -3.79 -2.87
N SER A 241 2.05 -3.08 -1.76
CA SER A 241 1.00 -2.29 -1.11
C SER A 241 0.57 -1.09 -1.96
N LEU A 242 1.53 -0.42 -2.62
CA LEU A 242 1.26 0.68 -3.54
C LEU A 242 0.53 0.20 -4.80
N GLU A 243 0.87 -0.99 -5.31
CA GLU A 243 0.16 -1.62 -6.43
C GLU A 243 -1.32 -1.82 -6.08
N SER A 244 -1.62 -2.47 -4.94
CA SER A 244 -2.97 -2.66 -4.41
C SER A 244 -3.74 -1.34 -4.31
N SER A 245 -3.14 -0.33 -3.68
CA SER A 245 -3.77 0.98 -3.47
C SER A 245 -3.99 1.74 -4.77
N THR A 246 -3.07 1.63 -5.73
CA THR A 246 -3.21 2.24 -7.06
C THR A 246 -4.38 1.61 -7.82
N LEU A 247 -4.53 0.27 -7.76
CA LEU A 247 -5.67 -0.43 -8.35
C LEU A 247 -7.00 0.02 -7.72
N ALA A 248 -7.03 0.28 -6.41
CA ALA A 248 -8.22 0.79 -5.73
C ALA A 248 -8.61 2.21 -6.23
N VAL A 249 -7.62 3.11 -6.38
CA VAL A 249 -7.88 4.46 -6.94
C VAL A 249 -8.28 4.38 -8.41
N MET A 250 -7.72 3.47 -9.20
CA MET A 250 -8.13 3.22 -10.58
C MET A 250 -9.58 2.70 -10.67
N ALA A 251 -10.03 1.89 -9.71
CA ALA A 251 -11.43 1.48 -9.63
C ALA A 251 -12.35 2.68 -9.37
N TYR A 252 -11.95 3.59 -8.47
CA TYR A 252 -12.68 4.82 -8.20
C TYR A 252 -12.71 5.75 -9.43
N ASP A 253 -11.60 5.88 -10.13
CA ASP A 253 -11.53 6.63 -11.40
C ASP A 253 -12.55 6.10 -12.41
N ARG A 254 -12.64 4.79 -12.57
CA ARG A 254 -13.66 4.14 -13.44
C ARG A 254 -15.08 4.45 -12.99
N TYR A 255 -15.35 4.41 -11.69
CA TYR A 255 -16.66 4.77 -11.15
C TYR A 255 -17.04 6.21 -11.50
N VAL A 256 -16.18 7.17 -11.27
CA VAL A 256 -16.43 8.58 -11.56
C VAL A 256 -16.64 8.81 -13.07
N ALA A 257 -15.83 8.16 -13.91
CA ALA A 257 -15.93 8.28 -15.37
C ALA A 257 -17.26 7.72 -15.94
N ILE A 258 -17.85 6.71 -15.29
CA ILE A 258 -19.12 6.10 -15.71
C ILE A 258 -20.33 6.84 -15.11
N TYR A 259 -20.25 7.20 -13.82
CA TYR A 259 -21.36 7.80 -13.09
C TYR A 259 -21.54 9.29 -13.40
N ASN A 260 -20.44 10.05 -13.52
CA ASN A 260 -20.46 11.50 -13.75
C ASN A 260 -19.51 11.93 -14.89
N PRO A 261 -19.75 11.50 -16.13
CA PRO A 261 -18.83 11.74 -17.25
C PRO A 261 -18.61 13.23 -17.56
N LEU A 262 -19.63 14.06 -17.37
CA LEU A 262 -19.56 15.50 -17.64
C LEU A 262 -18.70 16.27 -16.60
N HIS A 263 -18.61 15.76 -15.38
CA HIS A 263 -17.87 16.40 -14.29
C HIS A 263 -16.58 15.63 -13.93
N TYR A 264 -16.18 14.65 -14.72
CA TYR A 264 -15.04 13.78 -14.45
C TYR A 264 -13.76 14.57 -14.14
N THR A 265 -13.40 15.53 -15.00
CA THR A 265 -12.18 16.35 -14.85
C THR A 265 -12.24 17.35 -13.70
N SER A 266 -13.43 17.79 -13.32
CA SER A 266 -13.63 18.69 -12.16
C SER A 266 -13.61 17.94 -10.83
N ILE A 267 -14.06 16.68 -10.81
CA ILE A 267 -14.03 15.81 -9.62
C ILE A 267 -12.61 15.31 -9.37
N LEU A 268 -11.93 14.77 -10.40
CA LEU A 268 -10.60 14.20 -10.33
C LEU A 268 -9.54 15.18 -10.88
N THR A 269 -9.33 16.29 -10.18
CA THR A 269 -8.27 17.24 -10.55
C THR A 269 -6.87 16.66 -10.25
N LYS A 270 -5.85 17.16 -10.98
CA LYS A 270 -4.44 16.75 -10.74
C LYS A 270 -4.02 16.95 -9.29
N ALA A 271 -4.44 18.03 -8.65
CA ALA A 271 -4.12 18.31 -7.24
C ALA A 271 -4.78 17.30 -6.29
N LYS A 272 -6.06 16.95 -6.50
CA LYS A 272 -6.74 15.91 -5.71
C LYS A 272 -6.07 14.54 -5.90
N MET A 273 -5.72 14.18 -7.13
CA MET A 273 -5.02 12.92 -7.42
C MET A 273 -3.67 12.86 -6.74
N ALA A 274 -2.86 13.94 -6.81
CA ALA A 274 -1.59 14.01 -6.12
C ALA A 274 -1.74 13.87 -4.60
N LYS A 275 -2.77 14.51 -4.01
CA LYS A 275 -3.08 14.39 -2.58
C LYS A 275 -3.47 12.97 -2.21
N ILE A 276 -4.37 12.33 -2.97
CA ILE A 276 -4.79 10.93 -2.73
C ILE A 276 -3.57 10.02 -2.79
N MET A 277 -2.76 10.12 -3.85
CA MET A 277 -1.57 9.28 -4.00
C MET A 277 -0.53 9.55 -2.91
N GLY A 278 -0.34 10.79 -2.47
CA GLY A 278 0.55 11.14 -1.35
C GLY A 278 0.12 10.48 -0.03
N VAL A 279 -1.18 10.50 0.28
CA VAL A 279 -1.74 9.85 1.48
C VAL A 279 -1.56 8.33 1.41
N LEU A 280 -1.85 7.72 0.25
CA LEU A 280 -1.69 6.27 0.07
C LEU A 280 -0.23 5.85 0.12
N PHE A 281 0.68 6.64 -0.46
CA PHE A 281 2.12 6.42 -0.35
C PHE A 281 2.57 6.43 1.11
N ALA A 282 2.18 7.46 1.88
CA ALA A 282 2.51 7.55 3.31
C ALA A 282 1.95 6.36 4.10
N ARG A 283 0.70 5.96 3.84
CA ARG A 283 0.07 4.78 4.45
C ARG A 283 0.87 3.50 4.18
N CYS A 284 1.19 3.23 2.91
CA CYS A 284 1.93 2.04 2.51
C CYS A 284 3.36 2.06 3.07
N PHE A 285 4.04 3.20 3.01
CA PHE A 285 5.39 3.36 3.51
C PHE A 285 5.48 3.09 5.02
N ILE A 286 4.54 3.60 5.80
CA ILE A 286 4.53 3.43 7.25
C ILE A 286 4.15 2.00 7.62
N LEU A 287 3.00 1.48 7.12
CA LEU A 287 2.49 0.17 7.55
C LEU A 287 3.31 -0.99 6.98
N ALA A 288 3.55 -0.98 5.68
CA ALA A 288 4.29 -2.05 5.04
C ALA A 288 5.80 -1.95 5.29
N GLY A 289 6.33 -0.72 5.40
CA GLY A 289 7.75 -0.49 5.70
C GLY A 289 8.17 -0.90 7.11
N LEU A 290 7.25 -0.94 8.07
CA LEU A 290 7.56 -1.41 9.42
C LEU A 290 7.71 -2.94 9.50
N VAL A 291 7.17 -3.71 8.55
CA VAL A 291 7.31 -5.19 8.51
C VAL A 291 8.79 -5.63 8.49
N PRO A 292 9.64 -5.18 7.54
CA PRO A 292 11.05 -5.56 7.55
C PRO A 292 11.82 -4.99 8.74
N VAL A 293 11.44 -3.82 9.25
CA VAL A 293 12.07 -3.23 10.45
C VAL A 293 11.87 -4.15 11.65
N LEU A 294 10.64 -4.61 11.90
CA LEU A 294 10.34 -5.54 12.98
C LEU A 294 11.04 -6.90 12.78
N ALA A 295 11.14 -7.38 11.54
CA ALA A 295 11.86 -8.61 11.26
C ALA A 295 13.38 -8.45 11.47
N SER A 296 13.98 -7.30 11.14
CA SER A 296 15.41 -7.05 11.35
C SER A 296 15.83 -7.00 12.82
N MET A 297 14.88 -6.76 13.72
CA MET A 297 15.10 -6.73 15.17
C MET A 297 15.09 -8.13 15.82
N LEU A 298 14.77 -9.17 15.06
CA LEU A 298 14.78 -10.53 15.59
C LEU A 298 16.23 -11.06 15.69
N PRO A 299 16.57 -11.84 16.74
CA PRO A 299 17.87 -12.50 16.84
C PRO A 299 17.92 -13.71 15.90
N TYR A 300 18.94 -13.76 15.04
CA TYR A 300 19.21 -14.85 14.11
C TYR A 300 20.49 -15.57 14.55
N CYS A 301 20.39 -16.79 15.13
CA CYS A 301 21.51 -17.43 15.85
C CYS A 301 22.31 -18.42 15.02
N SER A 302 21.66 -19.36 14.31
CA SER A 302 22.37 -20.47 13.66
C SER A 302 21.91 -20.76 12.25
N ALA A 303 20.59 -20.73 11.99
CA ALA A 303 20.04 -20.98 10.67
C ALA A 303 20.10 -19.70 9.82
N ASN A 304 20.74 -19.78 8.65
CA ASN A 304 20.84 -18.67 7.71
C ASN A 304 20.29 -19.00 6.31
N THR A 305 19.70 -20.19 6.13
CA THR A 305 19.24 -20.66 4.84
C THR A 305 17.76 -20.40 4.64
N ILE A 306 17.44 -19.52 3.70
CA ILE A 306 16.07 -19.13 3.34
C ILE A 306 15.60 -20.04 2.20
N GLN A 307 14.56 -20.84 2.44
CA GLN A 307 13.95 -21.71 1.42
C GLN A 307 13.01 -20.91 0.50
N HIS A 308 13.56 -19.90 -0.17
CA HIS A 308 12.81 -19.00 -1.04
C HIS A 308 13.71 -18.36 -2.11
N CYS A 309 13.08 -17.78 -3.15
CA CYS A 309 13.78 -17.08 -4.24
C CYS A 309 14.12 -15.61 -3.89
N PHE A 310 13.55 -15.08 -2.82
CA PHE A 310 13.76 -13.71 -2.33
C PHE A 310 13.51 -13.68 -0.81
N CYS A 311 13.85 -12.55 -0.17
CA CYS A 311 13.63 -12.35 1.27
C CYS A 311 12.14 -12.13 1.58
N ASP A 312 11.42 -13.25 1.71
CA ASP A 312 10.04 -13.21 2.19
C ASP A 312 10.01 -13.04 3.71
N HIS A 313 9.09 -12.19 4.20
CA HIS A 313 8.97 -11.85 5.62
C HIS A 313 8.89 -13.07 6.53
N MET A 314 7.97 -13.99 6.26
CA MET A 314 7.78 -15.15 7.12
C MET A 314 8.85 -16.22 6.92
N ALA A 315 9.44 -16.33 5.70
CA ALA A 315 10.54 -17.25 5.45
C ALA A 315 11.80 -16.83 6.24
N VAL A 316 12.06 -15.53 6.32
CA VAL A 316 13.15 -14.96 7.11
C VAL A 316 12.84 -15.03 8.60
N ALA A 317 11.67 -14.56 9.04
CA ALA A 317 11.31 -14.52 10.45
C ALA A 317 11.36 -15.90 11.14
N LYS A 318 11.03 -16.99 10.43
CA LYS A 318 11.11 -18.37 10.94
C LYS A 318 12.54 -18.84 11.25
N LEU A 319 13.57 -18.14 10.77
CA LEU A 319 14.97 -18.44 11.09
C LEU A 319 15.42 -17.81 12.42
N ALA A 320 14.58 -16.96 13.01
CA ALA A 320 14.88 -16.33 14.27
C ALA A 320 14.86 -17.36 15.44
N CYS A 321 15.71 -17.14 16.43
CA CYS A 321 15.81 -17.97 17.63
C CYS A 321 14.79 -17.60 18.71
N LYS A 322 14.01 -16.58 18.50
CA LYS A 322 13.02 -16.04 19.44
C LYS A 322 11.60 -16.25 18.89
N ASP A 323 10.60 -16.15 19.74
CA ASP A 323 9.20 -16.19 19.33
C ASP A 323 8.88 -15.08 18.32
N ILE A 324 8.35 -15.47 17.16
CA ILE A 324 8.00 -14.60 16.03
C ILE A 324 6.52 -14.20 16.00
N THR A 325 5.78 -14.55 17.05
CA THR A 325 4.32 -14.36 17.12
C THR A 325 3.93 -12.91 16.83
N MET A 326 4.61 -11.95 17.43
CA MET A 326 4.35 -10.51 17.19
C MET A 326 4.61 -10.09 15.76
N ASN A 327 5.74 -10.54 15.18
CA ASN A 327 6.06 -10.30 13.77
C ASN A 327 4.99 -10.87 12.83
N SER A 328 4.54 -12.09 13.12
CA SER A 328 3.47 -12.75 12.36
C SER A 328 2.15 -11.99 12.45
N TYR A 329 1.74 -11.57 13.65
CA TYR A 329 0.50 -10.81 13.85
C TYR A 329 0.58 -9.41 13.21
N TYR A 330 1.70 -8.71 13.36
CA TYR A 330 1.87 -7.41 12.73
C TYR A 330 1.77 -7.52 11.20
N GLY A 331 2.52 -8.43 10.59
CA GLY A 331 2.48 -8.65 9.14
C GLY A 331 1.08 -9.03 8.63
N LEU A 332 0.32 -9.83 9.42
CA LEU A 332 -1.06 -10.17 9.13
C LEU A 332 -1.97 -8.94 9.19
N THR A 333 -1.88 -8.18 10.27
CA THR A 333 -2.69 -6.97 10.49
C THR A 333 -2.40 -5.92 9.43
N ALA A 334 -1.14 -5.66 9.11
CA ALA A 334 -0.75 -4.72 8.06
C ALA A 334 -1.32 -5.12 6.69
N ALA A 335 -1.23 -6.41 6.33
CA ALA A 335 -1.82 -6.91 5.09
C ALA A 335 -3.34 -6.74 5.04
N PHE A 336 -4.06 -7.05 6.13
CA PHE A 336 -5.51 -6.85 6.20
C PHE A 336 -5.90 -5.37 6.17
N VAL A 337 -5.19 -4.51 6.88
CA VAL A 337 -5.49 -3.07 6.91
C VAL A 337 -5.23 -2.43 5.55
N ILE A 338 -4.16 -2.81 4.84
CA ILE A 338 -3.87 -2.25 3.52
C ILE A 338 -4.75 -2.92 2.46
N MET A 339 -4.53 -4.19 2.20
CA MET A 339 -5.14 -4.90 1.07
C MET A 339 -6.61 -5.22 1.29
N GLY A 340 -7.01 -5.54 2.52
CA GLY A 340 -8.40 -5.78 2.88
C GLY A 340 -9.27 -4.54 2.69
N MET A 341 -8.80 -3.37 3.12
CA MET A 341 -9.51 -2.10 2.89
C MET A 341 -9.57 -1.75 1.41
N ASP A 342 -8.46 -1.95 0.67
CA ASP A 342 -8.42 -1.69 -0.77
C ASP A 342 -9.42 -2.59 -1.52
N VAL A 343 -9.50 -3.89 -1.18
CA VAL A 343 -10.49 -4.83 -1.74
C VAL A 343 -11.93 -4.40 -1.45
N LEU A 344 -12.23 -4.04 -0.20
CA LEU A 344 -13.56 -3.57 0.19
C LEU A 344 -13.95 -2.31 -0.59
N PHE A 345 -13.01 -1.39 -0.76
CA PHE A 345 -13.22 -0.16 -1.53
C PHE A 345 -13.45 -0.47 -3.03
N ILE A 346 -12.65 -1.38 -3.61
CA ILE A 346 -12.84 -1.86 -4.99
C ILE A 346 -14.22 -2.50 -5.15
N LEU A 347 -14.61 -3.41 -4.27
CA LEU A 347 -15.93 -4.04 -4.30
C LEU A 347 -17.05 -3.01 -4.23
N PHE A 348 -16.94 -2.05 -3.31
CA PHE A 348 -17.90 -0.95 -3.20
C PHE A 348 -18.02 -0.15 -4.51
N THR A 349 -16.89 0.25 -5.11
CA THR A 349 -16.90 1.01 -6.38
C THR A 349 -17.50 0.21 -7.52
N TYR A 350 -17.23 -1.08 -7.64
CA TYR A 350 -17.82 -1.93 -8.68
C TYR A 350 -19.32 -2.17 -8.46
N VAL A 351 -19.78 -2.32 -7.22
CA VAL A 351 -21.23 -2.36 -6.91
C VAL A 351 -21.91 -1.07 -7.35
N MET A 352 -21.27 0.08 -7.11
CA MET A 352 -21.81 1.38 -7.55
C MET A 352 -21.82 1.51 -9.08
N ILE A 353 -20.78 1.03 -9.78
CA ILE A 353 -20.75 0.96 -11.25
C ILE A 353 -21.92 0.10 -11.77
N LEU A 354 -22.09 -1.10 -11.23
CA LEU A 354 -23.17 -2.02 -11.64
C LEU A 354 -24.55 -1.38 -11.42
N ARG A 355 -24.77 -0.72 -10.27
CA ARG A 355 -26.02 0.00 -9.99
C ARG A 355 -26.25 1.15 -10.97
N ALA A 356 -25.19 1.90 -11.32
CA ALA A 356 -25.30 3.01 -12.27
C ALA A 356 -25.68 2.50 -13.68
N VAL A 357 -25.02 1.44 -14.16
CA VAL A 357 -25.27 0.86 -15.48
C VAL A 357 -26.64 0.19 -15.55
N SER A 358 -27.08 -0.50 -14.48
CA SER A 358 -28.41 -1.12 -14.41
C SER A 358 -29.54 -0.09 -14.51
N LYS A 359 -29.36 1.10 -13.92
CA LYS A 359 -30.35 2.20 -14.04
C LYS A 359 -30.52 2.72 -15.46
N LEU A 360 -29.50 2.61 -16.32
CA LEU A 360 -29.56 3.05 -17.70
C LEU A 360 -30.36 2.10 -18.61
N GLY A 361 -30.63 0.85 -18.17
CA GLY A 361 -31.52 -0.12 -18.82
C GLY A 361 -31.13 -0.55 -20.24
N SER A 362 -29.98 -0.11 -20.77
CA SER A 362 -29.60 -0.34 -22.15
C SER A 362 -28.46 -1.37 -22.27
N LYS A 363 -28.61 -2.32 -23.22
CA LYS A 363 -27.55 -3.31 -23.54
C LYS A 363 -26.24 -2.60 -23.99
N ALA A 364 -26.37 -1.47 -24.69
CA ALA A 364 -25.23 -0.68 -25.14
C ALA A 364 -24.43 -0.09 -23.97
N ALA A 365 -25.10 0.36 -22.89
CA ALA A 365 -24.46 0.84 -21.68
C ALA A 365 -23.66 -0.26 -20.98
N TRP A 366 -24.21 -1.48 -20.91
CA TRP A 366 -23.51 -2.65 -20.35
C TRP A 366 -22.25 -3.00 -21.13
N ILE A 367 -22.35 -3.07 -22.47
CA ILE A 367 -21.20 -3.36 -23.33
C ILE A 367 -20.11 -2.28 -23.17
N LYS A 368 -20.52 -1.01 -23.14
CA LYS A 368 -19.57 0.11 -22.93
C LYS A 368 -18.88 0.02 -21.58
N ALA A 369 -19.61 -0.22 -20.49
CA ALA A 369 -19.06 -0.37 -19.15
C ALA A 369 -18.09 -1.57 -19.08
N PHE A 370 -18.48 -2.71 -19.63
CA PHE A 370 -17.63 -3.90 -19.68
C PHE A 370 -16.33 -3.67 -20.46
N ASN A 371 -16.42 -3.01 -21.62
CA ASN A 371 -15.22 -2.67 -22.41
C ASN A 371 -14.30 -1.69 -21.68
N THR A 372 -14.86 -0.79 -20.86
CA THR A 372 -14.10 0.20 -20.10
C THR A 372 -13.44 -0.41 -18.84
N CYS A 373 -14.14 -1.32 -18.16
CA CYS A 373 -13.72 -1.87 -16.88
C CYS A 373 -13.07 -3.26 -16.97
N GLY A 374 -13.33 -4.01 -18.06
CA GLY A 374 -12.96 -5.42 -18.14
C GLY A 374 -11.46 -5.69 -18.01
N SER A 375 -10.61 -4.84 -18.59
CA SER A 375 -9.16 -4.96 -18.46
C SER A 375 -8.70 -4.74 -17.03
N HIS A 376 -9.26 -3.71 -16.39
CA HIS A 376 -8.94 -3.39 -15.00
C HIS A 376 -9.42 -4.49 -14.03
N LEU A 377 -10.64 -4.99 -14.25
CA LEU A 377 -11.18 -6.08 -13.45
C LEU A 377 -10.35 -7.37 -13.59
N PHE A 378 -9.86 -7.67 -14.78
CA PHE A 378 -8.97 -8.81 -15.01
C PHE A 378 -7.67 -8.69 -14.21
N VAL A 379 -7.02 -7.52 -14.24
CA VAL A 379 -5.79 -7.26 -13.47
C VAL A 379 -6.06 -7.38 -11.97
N ILE A 380 -7.15 -6.79 -11.47
CA ILE A 380 -7.55 -6.87 -10.06
C ILE A 380 -7.74 -8.33 -9.64
N LEU A 381 -8.54 -9.09 -10.38
CA LEU A 381 -8.81 -10.49 -10.05
C LEU A 381 -7.53 -11.32 -10.00
N TYR A 382 -6.65 -11.14 -10.99
CA TYR A 382 -5.38 -11.86 -11.02
C TYR A 382 -4.50 -11.49 -9.81
N PHE A 383 -4.31 -10.18 -9.55
CA PHE A 383 -3.48 -9.68 -8.45
C PHE A 383 -3.96 -10.23 -7.10
N TYR A 384 -5.24 -10.06 -6.79
CA TYR A 384 -5.75 -10.45 -5.47
C TYR A 384 -5.90 -11.97 -5.30
N THR A 385 -6.17 -12.73 -6.36
CA THR A 385 -6.24 -14.21 -6.25
C THR A 385 -4.87 -14.81 -6.00
N THR A 386 -3.83 -14.39 -6.71
CA THR A 386 -2.46 -14.89 -6.51
C THR A 386 -1.90 -14.46 -5.17
N MET A 387 -2.15 -13.22 -4.75
CA MET A 387 -1.75 -12.69 -3.45
C MET A 387 -2.43 -13.46 -2.30
N LEU A 388 -3.76 -13.63 -2.37
CA LEU A 388 -4.53 -14.33 -1.35
C LEU A 388 -4.08 -15.80 -1.24
N PHE A 389 -3.86 -16.48 -2.36
CA PHE A 389 -3.33 -17.83 -2.38
C PHE A 389 -1.99 -17.91 -1.65
N THR A 390 -1.04 -17.05 -2.01
CA THR A 390 0.29 -17.01 -1.39
C THR A 390 0.20 -16.75 0.12
N PHE A 391 -0.63 -15.80 0.52
CA PHE A 391 -0.79 -15.40 1.91
C PHE A 391 -1.45 -16.49 2.79
N VAL A 392 -2.53 -17.11 2.27
CA VAL A 392 -3.29 -18.14 3.00
C VAL A 392 -2.48 -19.44 3.10
N THR A 393 -1.85 -19.87 2.00
CA THR A 393 -1.09 -21.13 2.00
C THR A 393 0.12 -21.08 2.91
N TYR A 394 0.78 -19.91 3.02
CA TYR A 394 1.93 -19.77 3.91
C TYR A 394 1.58 -19.86 5.40
N ARG A 395 0.39 -19.40 5.78
CA ARG A 395 -0.06 -19.37 7.19
C ARG A 395 -0.86 -20.60 7.61
N PHE A 396 -1.69 -21.11 6.72
CA PHE A 396 -2.67 -22.16 7.02
C PHE A 396 -2.46 -23.44 6.21
N GLY A 397 -1.65 -23.40 5.17
CA GLY A 397 -1.44 -24.51 4.24
C GLY A 397 -0.42 -25.52 4.70
N LYS A 398 -0.65 -26.22 5.82
CA LYS A 398 0.29 -27.23 6.38
C LYS A 398 0.69 -28.33 5.38
N ASN A 399 -0.16 -28.65 4.41
CA ASN A 399 0.03 -29.72 3.43
C ASN A 399 0.49 -29.19 2.04
N VAL A 400 0.70 -27.89 1.86
CA VAL A 400 1.16 -27.33 0.59
C VAL A 400 2.67 -27.48 0.49
N PRO A 401 3.19 -28.15 -0.56
CA PRO A 401 4.64 -28.28 -0.75
C PRO A 401 5.31 -26.90 -0.87
N PRO A 402 6.47 -26.67 -0.22
CA PRO A 402 7.14 -25.35 -0.23
C PRO A 402 7.41 -24.82 -1.65
N ARG A 403 7.73 -25.70 -2.63
CA ARG A 403 7.94 -25.33 -4.03
C ARG A 403 6.72 -24.67 -4.69
N ILE A 404 5.49 -25.13 -4.35
CA ILE A 404 4.26 -24.58 -4.89
C ILE A 404 4.04 -23.17 -4.30
N HIS A 405 4.26 -23.01 -3.01
CA HIS A 405 4.16 -21.73 -2.35
C HIS A 405 5.13 -20.70 -2.96
N VAL A 406 6.41 -21.05 -3.09
CA VAL A 406 7.43 -20.19 -3.72
C VAL A 406 7.06 -19.84 -5.16
N MET A 407 6.52 -20.81 -5.95
CA MET A 407 6.06 -20.56 -7.30
C MET A 407 4.98 -19.49 -7.35
N PHE A 408 3.94 -19.61 -6.53
CA PHE A 408 2.87 -18.61 -6.49
C PHE A 408 3.35 -17.25 -5.98
N ALA A 409 4.29 -17.22 -5.03
CA ALA A 409 4.90 -15.97 -4.57
C ALA A 409 5.67 -15.26 -5.68
N VAL A 410 6.44 -16.01 -6.50
CA VAL A 410 7.15 -15.44 -7.65
C VAL A 410 6.18 -14.99 -8.75
N LEU A 411 5.14 -15.78 -9.06
CA LEU A 411 4.13 -15.42 -10.04
C LEU A 411 3.34 -14.16 -9.61
N TYR A 412 3.04 -14.04 -8.33
CA TYR A 412 2.42 -12.84 -7.77
C TYR A 412 3.25 -11.57 -8.01
N LEU A 413 4.57 -11.66 -7.88
CA LEU A 413 5.47 -10.51 -8.05
C LEU A 413 5.81 -10.18 -9.51
N LEU A 414 5.71 -11.14 -10.44
CA LEU A 414 6.22 -10.97 -11.81
C LEU A 414 5.13 -10.88 -12.87
N VAL A 415 4.04 -11.63 -12.69
CA VAL A 415 3.01 -11.69 -13.75
C VAL A 415 2.19 -10.41 -13.86
N PRO A 416 1.72 -9.75 -12.78
CA PRO A 416 1.02 -8.47 -12.91
C PRO A 416 1.88 -7.42 -13.61
N PRO A 417 3.15 -7.15 -13.21
CA PRO A 417 4.01 -6.20 -13.89
C PRO A 417 4.25 -6.49 -15.38
N MET A 418 4.30 -7.77 -15.78
CA MET A 418 4.43 -8.16 -17.18
C MET A 418 3.10 -7.96 -17.94
N LEU A 419 1.97 -8.29 -17.31
CA LEU A 419 0.66 -8.23 -17.97
C LEU A 419 0.11 -6.79 -18.07
N ASN A 420 0.37 -5.93 -17.11
CA ASN A 420 -0.16 -4.57 -17.06
C ASN A 420 0.09 -3.79 -18.36
N PRO A 421 1.32 -3.66 -18.87
CA PRO A 421 1.57 -2.93 -20.10
C PRO A 421 0.94 -3.62 -21.33
N ILE A 422 0.83 -4.95 -21.34
CA ILE A 422 0.19 -5.69 -22.44
C ILE A 422 -1.33 -5.42 -22.42
N VAL A 423 -1.98 -5.59 -21.27
CA VAL A 423 -3.43 -5.44 -21.14
C VAL A 423 -3.86 -4.00 -21.44
N TYR A 424 -3.17 -3.01 -20.87
CA TYR A 424 -3.51 -1.60 -21.10
C TYR A 424 -3.03 -1.11 -22.45
N GLY A 425 -1.85 -1.53 -22.92
CA GLY A 425 -1.31 -1.14 -24.22
C GLY A 425 -2.12 -1.68 -25.41
N VAL A 426 -2.55 -2.97 -25.33
CA VAL A 426 -3.31 -3.60 -26.41
C VAL A 426 -4.78 -3.12 -26.43
N ARG A 427 -5.40 -2.95 -25.26
CA ARG A 427 -6.83 -2.58 -25.19
C ARG A 427 -7.11 -1.10 -25.36
N THR A 428 -6.17 -0.22 -25.02
CA THR A 428 -6.37 1.23 -25.09
C THR A 428 -5.98 1.75 -26.47
N LYS A 429 -6.98 2.22 -27.23
CA LYS A 429 -6.80 2.72 -28.60
C LYS A 429 -5.78 3.87 -28.67
N GLU A 430 -5.85 4.79 -27.73
CA GLU A 430 -5.00 5.97 -27.63
C GLU A 430 -3.53 5.60 -27.42
N ILE A 431 -3.25 4.61 -26.56
CA ILE A 431 -1.89 4.11 -26.32
C ILE A 431 -1.34 3.43 -27.58
N ARG A 432 -2.15 2.60 -28.27
CA ARG A 432 -1.73 1.97 -29.53
C ARG A 432 -1.41 3.00 -30.61
N GLN A 433 -2.26 4.04 -30.73
CA GLN A 433 -2.02 5.13 -31.69
C GLN A 433 -0.75 5.91 -31.36
N GLY A 434 -0.50 6.21 -30.08
CA GLY A 434 0.74 6.82 -29.62
C GLY A 434 1.96 5.96 -29.96
N PHE A 435 1.89 4.65 -29.72
CA PHE A 435 2.96 3.71 -30.08
C PHE A 435 3.23 3.69 -31.58
N GLN A 436 2.19 3.58 -32.40
CA GLN A 436 2.33 3.61 -33.87
C GLN A 436 2.95 4.91 -34.36
N LYS A 437 2.50 6.05 -33.80
CA LYS A 437 2.99 7.38 -34.19
C LYS A 437 4.49 7.56 -33.88
N HIS A 438 4.93 7.18 -32.70
CA HIS A 438 6.29 7.49 -32.24
C HIS A 438 7.31 6.40 -32.58
N PHE A 439 6.91 5.14 -32.70
CA PHE A 439 7.84 4.01 -32.85
C PHE A 439 7.75 3.29 -34.20
N LEU A 440 6.61 3.33 -34.89
CA LEU A 440 6.44 2.64 -36.18
C LEU A 440 6.44 3.60 -37.39
N ARG A 441 5.85 4.80 -37.27
CA ARG A 441 5.69 5.74 -38.39
C ARG A 441 7.01 6.37 -38.85
N ASN A 442 7.99 6.50 -37.96
CA ASN A 442 9.33 7.02 -38.31
C ASN A 442 10.19 6.02 -39.14
N LYS A 443 9.75 4.77 -39.35
CA LYS A 443 10.42 3.78 -40.19
C LYS A 443 9.91 3.75 -41.64
N ILE A 444 8.80 4.44 -41.96
CA ILE A 444 8.13 4.30 -43.26
C ILE A 444 8.39 5.48 -44.22
N ASN A 445 8.90 6.62 -43.78
CA ASN A 445 9.23 7.74 -44.68
C ASN A 445 10.59 8.38 -44.37
N PRO A 446 11.69 7.87 -44.99
CA PRO A 446 12.97 8.61 -45.01
C PRO A 446 12.95 9.77 -46.04
N ASN A 447 11.89 9.91 -46.88
CA ASN A 447 11.91 10.76 -48.09
C ASN A 447 10.90 11.90 -48.11
N ASP A 448 10.23 12.27 -47.03
CA ASP A 448 9.46 13.50 -46.93
C ASP A 448 10.21 14.55 -46.08
N LYS A 449 11.21 15.15 -46.74
CA LYS A 449 11.82 16.41 -46.36
C LYS A 449 11.66 17.37 -47.53
#